data_99dce0c7dc6df66141e02263a640b891
#
_entry.id   99dce0c7dc6df66141e02263a640b891
#
_cell.length_a   1.000
_cell.length_b   1.000
_cell.length_c   1.000
_cell.angle_alpha   90.00
_cell.angle_beta   90.00
_cell.angle_gamma   90.00
#
_symmetry.space_group_name_H-M   'P 1'
#
loop_
_entity.id
_entity.type
_entity.pdbx_description
1 polymer ?
#
loop_
_entity_poly.entity_id
_entity_poly.type
_entity_poly.pdbx_seq_one_letter_code
_entity_poly.pdbx_strand_id
1 'polypeptide(L)'
;LSGTLRGSLLDHCPRDVCEGIEAAKNMARRHIFTHPHKARLELVATANLTVLMDHFMPLALLDQAALQQASFRERRLLHLLQHYGARLDSTPYENMMQVLDAISALSDHQAHSLAQDLQGHRVALL
;
A
#
# COMPACT_ATOMS: atom_id res chain seq x y z
N LEU A 1 19.84 -13.22 -26.12
CA LEU A 1 20.21 -11.82 -25.85
C LEU A 1 21.55 -11.82 -25.15
N SER A 2 22.61 -11.44 -25.82
CA SER A 2 24.01 -11.61 -25.40
C SER A 2 24.53 -10.62 -24.36
N GLY A 3 23.68 -9.78 -23.74
CA GLY A 3 24.05 -8.92 -22.59
C GLY A 3 25.26 -7.99 -22.79
N THR A 4 25.49 -7.51 -24.01
CA THR A 4 26.69 -6.72 -24.38
C THR A 4 26.56 -5.22 -24.09
N LEU A 5 25.35 -4.73 -23.78
CA LEU A 5 25.13 -3.32 -23.42
C LEU A 5 25.50 -3.08 -21.96
N ARG A 6 26.47 -2.21 -21.69
CA ARG A 6 26.85 -1.75 -20.36
C ARG A 6 26.22 -0.38 -20.13
N GLY A 7 25.65 -0.18 -18.93
CA GLY A 7 24.97 1.07 -18.52
C GLY A 7 23.46 1.07 -18.75
N SER A 8 22.86 2.25 -18.70
CA SER A 8 21.43 2.46 -18.94
C SER A 8 21.09 2.38 -20.43
N LEU A 9 19.88 1.95 -20.77
CA LEU A 9 19.39 2.02 -22.15
C LEU A 9 19.43 3.46 -22.71
N LEU A 10 19.30 4.45 -21.86
CA LEU A 10 19.39 5.87 -22.24
C LEU A 10 20.79 6.28 -22.68
N ASP A 11 21.85 5.61 -22.20
CA ASP A 11 23.23 5.90 -22.59
C ASP A 11 23.52 5.51 -24.06
N HIS A 12 22.64 4.70 -24.65
CA HIS A 12 22.72 4.21 -26.02
C HIS A 12 21.67 4.81 -26.94
N CYS A 13 20.85 5.73 -26.45
CA CYS A 13 19.85 6.41 -27.28
C CYS A 13 20.46 7.52 -28.13
N PRO A 14 19.94 7.79 -29.36
CA PRO A 14 20.26 8.99 -30.13
C PRO A 14 20.00 10.25 -29.29
N ARG A 15 20.84 11.27 -29.53
CA ARG A 15 20.84 12.51 -28.73
C ARG A 15 19.49 13.23 -28.75
N ASP A 16 18.84 13.31 -29.89
CA ASP A 16 17.52 13.89 -30.08
C ASP A 16 16.42 13.17 -29.26
N VAL A 17 16.52 11.85 -29.16
CA VAL A 17 15.61 11.04 -28.33
C VAL A 17 15.84 11.33 -26.85
N CYS A 18 17.10 11.39 -26.41
CA CYS A 18 17.43 11.71 -25.03
C CYS A 18 16.97 13.13 -24.65
N GLU A 19 17.17 14.12 -25.51
CA GLU A 19 16.70 15.49 -25.32
C GLU A 19 15.16 15.55 -25.24
N GLY A 20 14.45 14.80 -26.09
CA GLY A 20 12.98 14.67 -26.04
C GLY A 20 12.48 14.05 -24.74
N ILE A 21 13.14 12.98 -24.26
CA ILE A 21 12.79 12.34 -22.98
C ILE A 21 13.01 13.32 -21.81
N GLU A 22 14.12 14.03 -21.77
CA GLU A 22 14.39 15.01 -20.71
C GLU A 22 13.41 16.19 -20.74
N ALA A 23 13.05 16.68 -21.92
CA ALA A 23 12.02 17.71 -22.07
C ALA A 23 10.66 17.23 -21.54
N ALA A 24 10.25 16.01 -21.87
CA ALA A 24 9.02 15.40 -21.36
C ALA A 24 9.05 15.20 -19.83
N LYS A 25 10.17 14.73 -19.26
CA LYS A 25 10.34 14.61 -17.80
C LYS A 25 10.24 15.97 -17.11
N ASN A 26 10.86 16.99 -17.68
CA ASN A 26 10.83 18.34 -17.11
C ASN A 26 9.40 18.94 -17.14
N MET A 27 8.65 18.71 -18.22
CA MET A 27 7.25 19.09 -18.32
C MET A 27 6.42 18.37 -17.27
N ALA A 28 6.59 17.05 -17.13
CA ALA A 28 5.88 16.25 -16.13
C ALA A 28 6.21 16.72 -14.70
N ARG A 29 7.48 16.99 -14.40
CA ARG A 29 7.88 17.53 -13.07
C ARG A 29 7.17 18.85 -12.77
N ARG A 30 7.10 19.78 -13.73
CA ARG A 30 6.52 21.12 -13.53
C ARG A 30 5.00 21.11 -13.42
N HIS A 31 4.31 20.28 -14.20
CA HIS A 31 2.85 20.36 -14.36
C HIS A 31 2.08 19.20 -13.74
N ILE A 32 2.72 18.05 -13.54
CA ILE A 32 2.06 16.87 -12.99
C ILE A 32 2.53 16.60 -11.56
N PHE A 33 3.85 16.43 -11.35
CA PHE A 33 4.36 15.99 -10.06
C PHE A 33 4.27 17.03 -8.95
N THR A 34 4.28 18.32 -9.29
CA THR A 34 4.12 19.43 -8.34
C THR A 34 2.66 19.91 -8.23
N HIS A 35 1.72 19.27 -8.94
CA HIS A 35 0.34 19.71 -8.92
C HIS A 35 -0.28 19.50 -7.53
N PRO A 36 -0.97 20.51 -6.95
CA PRO A 36 -1.58 20.41 -5.61
C PRO A 36 -2.53 19.23 -5.44
N HIS A 37 -3.24 18.85 -6.50
CA HIS A 37 -4.12 17.68 -6.48
C HIS A 37 -3.35 16.38 -6.25
N LYS A 38 -2.17 16.21 -6.87
CA LYS A 38 -1.31 15.04 -6.64
C LYS A 38 -0.84 14.97 -5.19
N ALA A 39 -0.32 16.08 -4.66
CA ALA A 39 0.10 16.16 -3.26
C ALA A 39 -1.05 15.78 -2.30
N ARG A 40 -2.27 16.25 -2.58
CA ARG A 40 -3.46 15.88 -1.79
C ARG A 40 -3.75 14.38 -1.86
N LEU A 41 -3.68 13.76 -3.04
CA LEU A 41 -3.90 12.32 -3.20
C LEU A 41 -2.85 11.51 -2.44
N GLU A 42 -1.58 11.90 -2.51
CA GLU A 42 -0.49 11.25 -1.77
C GLU A 42 -0.68 11.34 -0.25
N LEU A 43 -1.11 12.48 0.26
CA LEU A 43 -1.42 12.66 1.68
C LEU A 43 -2.60 11.78 2.12
N VAL A 44 -3.66 11.71 1.33
CA VAL A 44 -4.82 10.84 1.62
C VAL A 44 -4.40 9.37 1.60
N ALA A 45 -3.64 8.94 0.59
CA ALA A 45 -3.15 7.57 0.50
C ALA A 45 -2.26 7.21 1.71
N THR A 46 -1.34 8.09 2.09
CA THR A 46 -0.47 7.90 3.26
C THR A 46 -1.31 7.78 4.54
N ALA A 47 -2.28 8.65 4.75
CA ALA A 47 -3.16 8.60 5.92
C ALA A 47 -3.95 7.29 5.98
N ASN A 48 -4.53 6.85 4.86
CA ASN A 48 -5.26 5.59 4.79
C ASN A 48 -4.36 4.39 5.12
N LEU A 49 -3.17 4.32 4.52
CA LEU A 49 -2.21 3.24 4.80
C LEU A 49 -1.79 3.23 6.26
N THR A 50 -1.52 4.38 6.86
CA THR A 50 -1.19 4.48 8.29
C THR A 50 -2.30 3.88 9.14
N VAL A 51 -3.56 4.24 8.90
CA VAL A 51 -4.70 3.68 9.65
C VAL A 51 -4.78 2.16 9.50
N LEU A 52 -4.65 1.64 8.28
CA LEU A 52 -4.70 0.19 8.03
C LEU A 52 -3.55 -0.54 8.73
N MET A 53 -2.33 0.00 8.62
CA MET A 53 -1.15 -0.58 9.27
C MET A 53 -1.27 -0.57 10.79
N ASP A 54 -1.71 0.53 11.40
CA ASP A 54 -1.87 0.67 12.85
C ASP A 54 -2.90 -0.33 13.42
N HIS A 55 -3.91 -0.70 12.62
CA HIS A 55 -4.95 -1.64 13.05
C HIS A 55 -4.56 -3.10 12.80
N PHE A 56 -3.91 -3.42 11.70
CA PHE A 56 -3.68 -4.80 11.28
C PHE A 56 -2.30 -5.34 11.65
N MET A 57 -1.24 -4.51 11.62
CA MET A 57 0.12 -4.96 11.93
C MET A 57 0.28 -5.54 13.35
N PRO A 58 -0.31 -4.94 14.40
CA PRO A 58 -0.20 -5.52 15.74
C PRO A 58 -0.71 -6.96 15.82
N LEU A 59 -1.71 -7.33 15.01
CA LEU A 59 -2.27 -8.69 14.99
C LEU A 59 -1.27 -9.72 14.44
N ALA A 60 -0.44 -9.32 13.49
CA ALA A 60 0.60 -10.18 12.92
C ALA A 60 1.68 -10.58 13.93
N LEU A 61 1.85 -9.79 14.98
CA LEU A 61 2.83 -9.99 16.04
C LEU A 61 2.31 -10.83 17.20
N LEU A 62 1.01 -11.12 17.24
CA LEU A 62 0.41 -11.97 18.28
C LEU A 62 0.82 -13.43 18.06
N ASP A 63 1.21 -14.09 19.13
CA ASP A 63 1.39 -15.53 19.11
C ASP A 63 0.05 -16.28 19.12
N GLN A 64 0.07 -17.59 18.90
CA GLN A 64 -1.14 -18.40 18.84
C GLN A 64 -1.94 -18.39 20.14
N ALA A 65 -1.26 -18.29 21.30
CA ALA A 65 -1.92 -18.22 22.59
C ALA A 65 -2.65 -16.88 22.77
N ALA A 66 -2.02 -15.77 22.39
CA ALA A 66 -2.62 -14.46 22.40
C ALA A 66 -3.79 -14.34 21.41
N LEU A 67 -3.68 -14.95 20.23
CA LEU A 67 -4.77 -15.02 19.25
C LEU A 67 -6.02 -15.74 19.79
N GLN A 68 -5.82 -16.80 20.58
CA GLN A 68 -6.94 -17.51 21.25
C GLN A 68 -7.64 -16.65 22.31
N GLN A 69 -6.89 -15.74 22.94
CA GLN A 69 -7.39 -14.81 23.96
C GLN A 69 -7.74 -13.44 23.40
N ALA A 70 -7.75 -13.30 22.08
CA ALA A 70 -8.00 -12.04 21.40
C ALA A 70 -9.31 -11.38 21.86
N SER A 71 -9.27 -10.08 22.09
CA SER A 71 -10.42 -9.26 22.43
C SER A 71 -11.49 -9.31 21.32
N PHE A 72 -12.69 -8.84 21.62
CA PHE A 72 -13.76 -8.75 20.63
C PHE A 72 -13.32 -7.95 19.39
N ARG A 73 -12.63 -6.81 19.60
CA ARG A 73 -12.13 -5.96 18.52
C ARG A 73 -11.10 -6.70 17.65
N GLU A 74 -10.12 -7.33 18.27
CA GLU A 74 -9.07 -8.09 17.57
C GLU A 74 -9.67 -9.22 16.74
N ARG A 75 -10.62 -9.96 17.28
CA ARG A 75 -11.33 -11.02 16.52
C ARG A 75 -12.05 -10.47 15.30
N ARG A 76 -12.64 -9.26 15.38
CA ARG A 76 -13.29 -8.63 14.22
C ARG A 76 -12.27 -8.19 13.17
N LEU A 77 -11.14 -7.63 13.59
CA LEU A 77 -10.05 -7.28 12.68
C LEU A 77 -9.43 -8.52 12.02
N LEU A 78 -9.23 -9.61 12.76
CA LEU A 78 -8.77 -10.89 12.22
C LEU A 78 -9.74 -11.43 11.16
N HIS A 79 -11.04 -11.35 11.42
CA HIS A 79 -12.06 -11.76 10.45
C HIS A 79 -12.02 -10.91 9.16
N LEU A 80 -11.78 -9.60 9.28
CA LEU A 80 -11.57 -8.74 8.12
C LEU A 80 -10.32 -9.13 7.34
N LEU A 81 -9.19 -9.36 8.01
CA LEU A 81 -7.96 -9.81 7.37
C LEU A 81 -8.15 -11.12 6.61
N GLN A 82 -8.86 -12.09 7.21
CA GLN A 82 -9.20 -13.35 6.55
C GLN A 82 -10.07 -13.13 5.30
N HIS A 83 -11.01 -12.19 5.34
CA HIS A 83 -11.81 -11.82 4.18
C HIS A 83 -10.95 -11.27 3.03
N TYR A 84 -9.87 -10.55 3.35
CA TYR A 84 -8.89 -10.07 2.38
C TYR A 84 -7.75 -11.05 2.08
N GLY A 85 -7.87 -12.30 2.54
CA GLY A 85 -6.99 -13.41 2.17
C GLY A 85 -5.80 -13.65 3.09
N ALA A 86 -5.59 -12.85 4.14
CA ALA A 86 -4.51 -13.07 5.10
C ALA A 86 -4.85 -14.18 6.10
N ARG A 87 -3.86 -15.02 6.44
CA ARG A 87 -3.96 -16.06 7.48
C ARG A 87 -2.77 -15.90 8.42
N LEU A 88 -3.05 -15.62 9.70
CA LEU A 88 -2.02 -15.39 10.72
C LEU A 88 -1.75 -16.67 11.52
N ASP A 89 -1.26 -17.70 10.83
CA ASP A 89 -0.99 -19.04 11.40
C ASP A 89 0.49 -19.48 11.27
N SER A 90 1.36 -18.55 10.92
CA SER A 90 2.78 -18.78 10.65
C SER A 90 3.68 -17.98 11.60
N THR A 91 4.93 -17.78 11.20
CA THR A 91 5.87 -16.96 11.96
C THR A 91 5.45 -15.47 11.93
N PRO A 92 5.87 -14.66 12.91
CA PRO A 92 5.54 -13.22 12.92
C PRO A 92 5.94 -12.49 11.63
N TYR A 93 7.07 -12.86 11.03
CA TYR A 93 7.50 -12.29 9.75
C TYR A 93 6.55 -12.65 8.61
N GLU A 94 6.20 -13.93 8.49
CA GLU A 94 5.26 -14.39 7.45
C GLU A 94 3.86 -13.76 7.64
N ASN A 95 3.41 -13.67 8.89
CA ASN A 95 2.16 -13.02 9.23
C ASN A 95 2.17 -11.53 8.85
N MET A 96 3.27 -10.80 9.10
CA MET A 96 3.44 -9.42 8.65
C MET A 96 3.37 -9.31 7.12
N MET A 97 4.03 -10.22 6.39
CA MET A 97 3.97 -10.24 4.94
C MET A 97 2.55 -10.49 4.42
N GLN A 98 1.79 -11.39 5.05
CA GLN A 98 0.40 -11.63 4.68
C GLN A 98 -0.50 -10.41 4.93
N VAL A 99 -0.27 -9.65 6.00
CA VAL A 99 -0.97 -8.38 6.23
C VAL A 99 -0.63 -7.37 5.15
N LEU A 100 0.66 -7.23 4.79
CA LEU A 100 1.10 -6.34 3.72
C LEU A 100 0.48 -6.72 2.36
N ASP A 101 0.45 -8.00 2.03
CA ASP A 101 -0.14 -8.51 0.80
C ASP A 101 -1.65 -8.22 0.76
N ALA A 102 -2.36 -8.43 1.86
CA ALA A 102 -3.78 -8.14 1.97
C ALA A 102 -4.08 -6.64 1.79
N ILE A 103 -3.29 -5.75 2.40
CA ILE A 103 -3.42 -4.29 2.24
C ILE A 103 -3.09 -3.88 0.80
N SER A 104 -2.02 -4.44 0.22
CA SER A 104 -1.58 -4.11 -1.14
C SER A 104 -2.54 -4.58 -2.23
N ALA A 105 -3.36 -5.59 -1.93
CA ALA A 105 -4.39 -6.08 -2.85
C ALA A 105 -5.64 -5.18 -2.90
N LEU A 106 -5.78 -4.23 -1.96
CA LEU A 106 -6.89 -3.29 -1.96
C LEU A 106 -6.71 -2.25 -3.07
N SER A 107 -7.80 -1.92 -3.75
CA SER A 107 -7.83 -0.70 -4.57
C SER A 107 -7.82 0.55 -3.67
N ASP A 108 -7.42 1.70 -4.24
CA ASP A 108 -7.41 2.98 -3.50
C ASP A 108 -8.76 3.30 -2.85
N HIS A 109 -9.85 3.00 -3.55
CA HIS A 109 -11.21 3.20 -3.03
C HIS A 109 -11.52 2.27 -1.84
N GLN A 110 -11.14 0.99 -1.94
CA GLN A 110 -11.33 0.02 -0.86
C GLN A 110 -10.49 0.39 0.36
N ALA A 111 -9.22 0.75 0.17
CA ALA A 111 -8.34 1.18 1.24
C ALA A 111 -8.87 2.44 1.95
N HIS A 112 -9.36 3.42 1.19
CA HIS A 112 -9.97 4.63 1.74
C HIS A 112 -11.24 4.32 2.52
N SER A 113 -12.16 3.54 1.95
CA SER A 113 -13.41 3.14 2.62
C SER A 113 -13.13 2.40 3.93
N LEU A 114 -12.24 1.41 3.88
CA LEU A 114 -11.89 0.60 5.06
C LEU A 114 -11.20 1.45 6.13
N ALA A 115 -10.31 2.36 5.77
CA ALA A 115 -9.67 3.27 6.71
C ALA A 115 -10.69 4.18 7.41
N GLN A 116 -11.68 4.70 6.69
CA GLN A 116 -12.77 5.50 7.25
C GLN A 116 -13.65 4.67 8.19
N ASP A 117 -13.99 3.44 7.81
CA ASP A 117 -14.78 2.52 8.64
C ASP A 117 -14.07 2.20 9.96
N LEU A 118 -12.75 1.94 9.92
CA LEU A 118 -11.93 1.65 11.10
C LEU A 118 -11.78 2.85 12.04
N GLN A 119 -11.84 4.07 11.51
CA GLN A 119 -11.85 5.31 12.29
C GLN A 119 -13.25 5.69 12.80
N GLY A 120 -14.31 4.96 12.42
CA GLY A 120 -15.68 5.26 12.80
C GLY A 120 -16.29 6.47 12.07
N HIS A 121 -15.68 6.94 10.98
CA HIS A 121 -16.18 8.07 10.21
C HIS A 121 -17.30 7.70 9.24
N ARG A 122 -17.49 6.41 9.00
CA ARG A 122 -18.53 5.91 8.10
C ARG A 122 -19.40 4.89 8.84
N VAL A 123 -20.56 5.33 9.27
CA VAL A 123 -21.62 4.40 9.67
C VAL A 123 -22.34 4.02 8.39
N ALA A 124 -21.93 2.93 7.74
CA ALA A 124 -22.77 2.28 6.77
C ALA A 124 -23.94 1.67 7.53
N LEU A 125 -25.02 2.40 7.66
CA LEU A 125 -26.30 1.83 8.00
C LEU A 125 -26.70 0.97 6.78
N LEU A 126 -26.49 -0.32 6.90
CA LEU A 126 -27.12 -1.31 6.04
C LEU A 126 -28.61 -1.37 6.34
#